data_cca52b09341c4b2b6319bd662a072c63
#
_entry.id   cca52b09341c4b2b6319bd662a072c63
#
_cell.length_a   1.000
_cell.length_b   1.000
_cell.length_c   1.000
_cell.angle_alpha   90.00
_cell.angle_beta   90.00
_cell.angle_gamma   90.00
#
_symmetry.space_group_name_H-M   'P 1'
#
loop_
_entity.id
_entity.type
_entity.pdbx_description
1 polymer ?
#
loop_
_entity_poly.entity_id
_entity_poly.type
_entity_poly.pdbx_seq_one_letter_code
_entity_poly.pdbx_strand_id
1 'polypeptide(L)'
;DVVKNHLGNEHEFILFCNNDVKIINNIIDNMLNVFKNFTKVGTVGCRLHYEDNRVQHDGHIYFVDKQNRFNFSHFGNLTYFGFTPFMRKVIGNTAALMMVKKNSFIGVGMFNENYTTCFEDVELNCQFLINGFTNYYDGESVAYHKVSYTRNNDSMMQQKEQFDYNSFLVPFINQNLDKLKNKIHVEPK
;
A
#
# COMPACT_ATOMS: atom_id res chain seq x y z
N ASP A 1 4.03 -10.82 -15.11
CA ASP A 1 3.38 -11.04 -16.42
C ASP A 1 2.01 -11.71 -16.39
N VAL A 2 1.56 -12.21 -15.22
CA VAL A 2 0.23 -12.81 -15.04
C VAL A 2 -0.88 -11.83 -15.45
N VAL A 3 -0.75 -10.56 -15.07
CA VAL A 3 -1.77 -9.54 -15.36
C VAL A 3 -1.93 -9.29 -16.87
N LYS A 4 -0.83 -9.26 -17.61
CA LYS A 4 -0.87 -9.01 -19.05
C LYS A 4 -1.34 -10.21 -19.85
N ASN A 5 -0.95 -11.43 -19.41
CA ASN A 5 -1.10 -12.63 -20.22
C ASN A 5 -2.28 -13.51 -19.80
N HIS A 6 -2.79 -13.40 -18.56
CA HIS A 6 -3.79 -14.33 -18.02
C HIS A 6 -5.10 -13.66 -17.57
N LEU A 7 -5.13 -12.33 -17.43
CA LEU A 7 -6.37 -11.63 -17.11
C LEU A 7 -7.04 -11.14 -18.40
N GLY A 8 -8.12 -11.81 -18.79
CA GLY A 8 -8.96 -11.43 -19.92
C GLY A 8 -9.58 -10.03 -19.78
N ASN A 9 -10.25 -9.56 -20.82
CA ASN A 9 -10.89 -8.24 -20.82
C ASN A 9 -12.08 -8.15 -19.85
N GLU A 10 -12.61 -9.29 -19.41
CA GLU A 10 -13.71 -9.41 -18.46
C GLU A 10 -13.34 -9.04 -17.01
N HIS A 11 -12.05 -9.05 -16.68
CA HIS A 11 -11.60 -8.69 -15.33
C HIS A 11 -11.33 -7.19 -15.22
N GLU A 12 -12.16 -6.49 -14.45
CA GLU A 12 -12.04 -5.04 -14.25
C GLU A 12 -11.13 -4.69 -13.07
N PHE A 13 -11.12 -5.53 -12.03
CA PHE A 13 -10.38 -5.31 -10.80
C PHE A 13 -9.39 -6.43 -10.51
N ILE A 14 -8.35 -6.11 -9.76
CA ILE A 14 -7.36 -7.04 -9.23
C ILE A 14 -7.34 -6.86 -7.71
N LEU A 15 -7.47 -7.97 -6.98
CA LEU A 15 -7.23 -8.01 -5.54
C LEU A 15 -5.90 -8.71 -5.30
N PHE A 16 -4.92 -7.96 -4.82
CA PHE A 16 -3.70 -8.53 -4.24
C PHE A 16 -4.01 -9.01 -2.83
N CYS A 17 -3.63 -10.23 -2.54
CA CYS A 17 -3.88 -10.84 -1.24
C CYS A 17 -2.75 -11.84 -0.94
N ASN A 18 -2.02 -11.60 0.14
CA ASN A 18 -1.02 -12.54 0.61
C ASN A 18 -1.67 -13.86 1.07
N ASN A 19 -0.95 -14.95 0.95
CA ASN A 19 -1.44 -16.29 1.31
C ASN A 19 -1.60 -16.50 2.83
N ASP A 20 -1.09 -15.60 3.64
CA ASP A 20 -1.18 -15.58 5.10
C ASP A 20 -2.16 -14.51 5.63
N VAL A 21 -3.07 -14.03 4.77
CA VAL A 21 -4.16 -13.12 5.13
C VAL A 21 -5.43 -13.91 5.44
N LYS A 22 -6.05 -13.60 6.58
CA LYS A 22 -7.38 -14.11 6.97
C LYS A 22 -8.40 -12.97 6.91
N ILE A 23 -9.26 -13.00 5.92
CA ILE A 23 -10.36 -12.05 5.74
C ILE A 23 -11.44 -12.31 6.80
N ILE A 24 -11.97 -11.23 7.42
CA ILE A 24 -12.93 -11.31 8.52
C ILE A 24 -14.34 -10.94 8.08
N ASN A 25 -14.49 -9.98 7.20
CA ASN A 25 -15.81 -9.50 6.77
C ASN A 25 -15.86 -9.31 5.23
N ASN A 26 -16.92 -8.69 4.74
CA ASN A 26 -17.16 -8.52 3.31
C ASN A 26 -16.30 -7.40 2.70
N ILE A 27 -14.98 -7.61 2.62
CA ILE A 27 -14.03 -6.61 2.11
C ILE A 27 -14.21 -6.30 0.62
N ILE A 28 -14.63 -7.29 -0.19
CA ILE A 28 -14.70 -7.14 -1.64
C ILE A 28 -15.75 -6.11 -2.01
N ASP A 29 -16.97 -6.24 -1.51
CA ASP A 29 -18.04 -5.28 -1.79
C ASP A 29 -17.72 -3.89 -1.23
N ASN A 30 -17.13 -3.82 -0.03
CA ASN A 30 -16.71 -2.55 0.56
C ASN A 30 -15.69 -1.84 -0.32
N MET A 31 -14.62 -2.53 -0.74
CA MET A 31 -13.60 -1.97 -1.62
C MET A 31 -14.16 -1.58 -2.99
N LEU A 32 -15.04 -2.40 -3.59
CA LEU A 32 -15.71 -2.07 -4.85
C LEU A 32 -16.60 -0.83 -4.72
N ASN A 33 -17.24 -0.61 -3.57
CA ASN A 33 -18.03 0.59 -3.32
C ASN A 33 -17.19 1.86 -3.35
N VAL A 34 -15.91 1.80 -2.93
CA VAL A 34 -15.00 2.94 -3.08
C VAL A 34 -14.83 3.30 -4.56
N PHE A 35 -14.58 2.31 -5.43
CA PHE A 35 -14.44 2.56 -6.87
C PHE A 35 -15.74 3.03 -7.53
N LYS A 36 -16.91 2.66 -7.01
CA LYS A 36 -18.21 3.13 -7.50
C LYS A 36 -18.49 4.58 -7.14
N ASN A 37 -18.07 5.00 -5.94
CA ASN A 37 -18.43 6.30 -5.36
C ASN A 37 -17.41 7.39 -5.64
N PHE A 38 -16.18 7.04 -6.01
CA PHE A 38 -15.11 8.00 -6.26
C PHE A 38 -14.50 7.84 -7.65
N THR A 39 -14.04 8.95 -8.19
CA THR A 39 -13.33 8.97 -9.48
C THR A 39 -11.81 8.94 -9.25
N LYS A 40 -11.07 8.43 -10.24
CA LYS A 40 -9.61 8.36 -10.17
C LYS A 40 -9.09 7.67 -8.91
N VAL A 41 -9.74 6.59 -8.50
CA VAL A 41 -9.27 5.75 -7.39
C VAL A 41 -8.03 4.99 -7.84
N GLY A 42 -6.95 5.11 -7.08
CA GLY A 42 -5.71 4.37 -7.27
C GLY A 42 -5.76 3.00 -6.61
N THR A 43 -5.39 2.94 -5.36
CA THR A 43 -5.46 1.72 -4.54
C THR A 43 -6.54 1.84 -3.48
N VAL A 44 -7.15 0.72 -3.13
CA VAL A 44 -8.03 0.59 -1.95
C VAL A 44 -7.46 -0.50 -1.07
N GLY A 45 -7.06 -0.12 0.15
CA GLY A 45 -6.61 -1.04 1.18
C GLY A 45 -7.59 -1.16 2.32
N CYS A 46 -7.32 -2.03 3.26
CA CYS A 46 -8.14 -2.28 4.42
C CYS A 46 -7.34 -2.23 5.72
N ARG A 47 -8.05 -2.36 6.83
CA ARG A 47 -7.45 -2.50 8.14
C ARG A 47 -6.89 -3.90 8.33
N LEU A 48 -5.57 -3.98 8.56
CA LEU A 48 -4.92 -5.24 8.90
C LEU A 48 -4.56 -5.28 10.38
N HIS A 49 -4.74 -6.42 10.98
CA HIS A 49 -4.35 -6.71 12.36
C HIS A 49 -3.31 -7.84 12.41
N TYR A 50 -2.46 -7.79 13.42
CA TYR A 50 -1.70 -8.93 13.88
C TYR A 50 -2.62 -9.93 14.60
N GLU A 51 -2.14 -11.16 14.81
CA GLU A 51 -2.89 -12.20 15.53
C GLU A 51 -3.25 -11.81 16.97
N ASP A 52 -2.52 -10.88 17.57
CA ASP A 52 -2.76 -10.34 18.91
C ASP A 52 -3.69 -9.12 18.92
N ASN A 53 -4.37 -8.83 17.81
CA ASN A 53 -5.30 -7.72 17.59
C ASN A 53 -4.66 -6.31 17.51
N ARG A 54 -3.35 -6.18 17.64
CA ARG A 54 -2.72 -4.88 17.35
C ARG A 54 -2.91 -4.53 15.88
N VAL A 55 -3.08 -3.24 15.60
CA VAL A 55 -3.14 -2.76 14.22
C VAL A 55 -1.78 -2.97 13.56
N GLN A 56 -1.79 -3.57 12.40
CA GLN A 56 -0.61 -3.75 11.56
C GLN A 56 -0.55 -2.66 10.49
N HIS A 57 -1.69 -2.39 9.86
CA HIS A 57 -1.80 -1.44 8.77
C HIS A 57 -3.19 -0.78 8.78
N ASP A 58 -3.21 0.53 8.68
CA ASP A 58 -4.40 1.33 8.41
C ASP A 58 -4.06 2.51 7.48
N GLY A 59 -3.22 2.26 6.50
CA GLY A 59 -2.71 3.21 5.51
C GLY A 59 -1.25 3.59 5.77
N HIS A 60 -0.56 3.97 4.71
CA HIS A 60 0.78 4.52 4.81
C HIS A 60 0.75 6.03 5.08
N ILE A 61 1.68 6.48 5.90
CA ILE A 61 2.05 7.89 6.04
C ILE A 61 3.47 8.07 5.54
N TYR A 62 3.72 9.20 4.91
CA TYR A 62 5.06 9.62 4.53
C TYR A 62 5.41 10.91 5.27
N PHE A 63 6.66 11.05 5.63
CA PHE A 63 7.15 12.25 6.26
C PHE A 63 8.59 12.54 5.81
N VAL A 64 8.95 13.81 5.88
CA VAL A 64 10.31 14.25 5.61
C VAL A 64 10.94 14.56 6.96
N ASP A 65 12.06 13.91 7.27
CA ASP A 65 12.77 14.12 8.52
C ASP A 65 13.54 15.46 8.55
N LYS A 66 14.16 15.77 9.68
CA LYS A 66 14.95 17.00 9.87
C LYS A 66 16.16 17.11 8.92
N GLN A 67 16.62 16.00 8.38
CA GLN A 67 17.70 15.92 7.38
C GLN A 67 17.16 15.98 5.94
N ASN A 68 15.87 16.30 5.77
CA ASN A 68 15.19 16.34 4.50
C ASN A 68 15.15 14.99 3.76
N ARG A 69 15.22 13.87 4.50
CA ARG A 69 15.10 12.53 3.96
C ARG A 69 13.64 12.10 3.98
N PHE A 70 13.22 11.45 2.92
CA PHE A 70 11.89 10.90 2.80
C PHE A 70 11.79 9.57 3.58
N ASN A 71 10.80 9.46 4.42
CA ASN A 71 10.53 8.27 5.22
C ASN A 71 9.05 7.90 5.09
N PHE A 72 8.74 6.63 5.31
CA PHE A 72 7.36 6.17 5.37
C PHE A 72 7.15 5.25 6.58
N SER A 73 5.91 5.12 7.01
CA SER A 73 5.50 4.23 8.08
C SER A 73 4.03 3.83 7.88
N HIS A 74 3.60 2.78 8.55
CA HIS A 74 2.18 2.51 8.73
C HIS A 74 1.61 3.49 9.76
N PHE A 75 0.45 4.04 9.50
CA PHE A 75 -0.31 4.80 10.49
C PHE A 75 -0.64 3.89 11.67
N GLY A 76 -1.14 4.08 12.70
CA GLY A 76 -1.59 3.20 13.78
C GLY A 76 -0.81 1.91 14.11
N ASN A 77 0.36 1.68 13.51
CA ASN A 77 1.12 0.44 13.68
C ASN A 77 1.41 0.11 15.15
N LEU A 78 1.25 -1.16 15.54
CA LEU A 78 1.49 -1.71 16.87
C LEU A 78 0.55 -1.18 17.97
N THR A 79 -0.54 -0.53 17.64
CA THR A 79 -1.54 -0.08 18.61
C THR A 79 -2.75 -1.01 18.63
N TYR A 80 -3.45 -1.10 19.78
CA TYR A 80 -4.75 -1.76 19.90
C TYR A 80 -5.90 -0.79 19.59
N PHE A 81 -5.62 0.51 19.68
CA PHE A 81 -6.57 1.61 19.52
C PHE A 81 -5.97 2.67 18.60
N GLY A 82 -6.77 3.64 18.23
CA GLY A 82 -6.29 4.77 17.43
C GLY A 82 -6.36 4.52 15.92
N PHE A 83 -6.94 3.40 15.50
CA PHE A 83 -7.26 3.17 14.09
C PHE A 83 -8.51 3.96 13.68
N THR A 84 -8.59 4.29 12.41
CA THR A 84 -9.77 4.93 11.84
C THR A 84 -10.73 3.86 11.31
N PRO A 85 -11.95 3.72 11.86
CA PRO A 85 -12.91 2.74 11.35
C PRO A 85 -13.57 3.19 10.03
N PHE A 86 -13.37 4.45 9.65
CA PHE A 86 -13.99 5.03 8.46
C PHE A 86 -13.05 5.00 7.26
N MET A 87 -13.67 5.10 6.08
CA MET A 87 -12.92 5.30 4.84
C MET A 87 -12.22 6.68 4.87
N ARG A 88 -10.98 6.72 4.40
CA ARG A 88 -10.22 7.97 4.25
C ARG A 88 -9.23 7.90 3.09
N LYS A 89 -8.79 9.06 2.63
CA LYS A 89 -7.67 9.18 1.71
C LYS A 89 -6.38 8.84 2.45
N VAL A 90 -5.51 8.10 1.80
CA VAL A 90 -4.20 7.73 2.32
C VAL A 90 -3.13 7.95 1.26
N ILE A 91 -1.90 7.98 1.67
CA ILE A 91 -0.79 8.05 0.73
C ILE A 91 -0.58 6.72 0.04
N GLY A 92 -0.78 5.62 0.75
CA GLY A 92 -0.68 4.29 0.19
C GLY A 92 -1.24 3.21 1.07
N ASN A 93 -1.30 2.02 0.49
CA ASN A 93 -1.75 0.79 1.13
C ASN A 93 -0.72 -0.31 0.88
N THR A 94 -0.62 -1.27 1.79
CA THR A 94 0.21 -2.46 1.57
C THR A 94 -0.45 -3.43 0.60
N ALA A 95 0.35 -4.03 -0.27
CA ALA A 95 -0.11 -5.06 -1.19
C ALA A 95 -0.45 -6.39 -0.51
N ALA A 96 -0.24 -6.52 0.81
CA ALA A 96 -0.68 -7.68 1.56
C ALA A 96 -2.20 -7.93 1.42
N LEU A 97 -3.00 -6.83 1.33
CA LEU A 97 -4.41 -6.89 0.92
C LEU A 97 -4.82 -5.54 0.32
N MET A 98 -4.89 -5.48 -1.02
CA MET A 98 -5.11 -4.24 -1.74
C MET A 98 -5.85 -4.49 -3.06
N MET A 99 -6.85 -3.67 -3.36
CA MET A 99 -7.57 -3.71 -4.62
C MET A 99 -7.18 -2.54 -5.52
N VAL A 100 -7.09 -2.82 -6.81
CA VAL A 100 -6.83 -1.83 -7.87
C VAL A 100 -7.73 -2.07 -9.08
N LYS A 101 -7.95 -1.04 -9.88
CA LYS A 101 -8.56 -1.20 -11.20
C LYS A 101 -7.48 -1.64 -12.20
N LYS A 102 -7.71 -2.77 -12.89
CA LYS A 102 -6.71 -3.39 -13.80
C LYS A 102 -6.10 -2.40 -14.79
N ASN A 103 -6.93 -1.65 -15.51
CA ASN A 103 -6.43 -0.72 -16.53
C ASN A 103 -5.61 0.42 -15.92
N SER A 104 -5.97 0.89 -14.72
CA SER A 104 -5.20 1.91 -14.00
C SER A 104 -3.86 1.37 -13.54
N PHE A 105 -3.83 0.14 -13.01
CA PHE A 105 -2.62 -0.55 -12.60
C PHE A 105 -1.63 -0.74 -13.75
N ILE A 106 -2.13 -1.18 -14.92
CA ILE A 106 -1.30 -1.29 -16.13
C ILE A 106 -0.83 0.10 -16.57
N GLY A 107 -1.71 1.09 -16.55
CA GLY A 107 -1.43 2.46 -17.00
C GLY A 107 -0.36 3.19 -16.17
N VAL A 108 -0.22 2.87 -14.89
CA VAL A 108 0.83 3.46 -14.03
C VAL A 108 2.13 2.66 -14.03
N GLY A 109 2.21 1.53 -14.74
CA GLY A 109 3.44 0.75 -14.92
C GLY A 109 3.51 -0.54 -14.10
N MET A 110 2.47 -0.88 -13.33
CA MET A 110 2.42 -2.08 -12.48
C MET A 110 3.45 -2.05 -11.34
N PHE A 111 3.75 -3.21 -10.73
CA PHE A 111 4.84 -3.33 -9.79
C PHE A 111 6.20 -3.26 -10.51
N ASN A 112 7.13 -2.55 -9.91
CA ASN A 112 8.51 -2.55 -10.37
C ASN A 112 9.19 -3.87 -9.96
N GLU A 113 9.52 -4.71 -10.93
CA GLU A 113 10.07 -6.05 -10.74
C GLU A 113 11.54 -6.07 -10.26
N ASN A 114 12.17 -4.90 -10.14
CA ASN A 114 13.53 -4.81 -9.60
C ASN A 114 13.57 -5.00 -8.07
N TYR A 115 12.46 -4.73 -7.37
CA TYR A 115 12.39 -5.01 -5.94
C TYR A 115 12.44 -6.51 -5.68
N THR A 116 13.23 -6.91 -4.70
CA THR A 116 13.43 -8.33 -4.37
C THR A 116 12.68 -8.76 -3.12
N THR A 117 12.33 -7.82 -2.25
CA THR A 117 11.81 -8.12 -0.91
C THR A 117 10.62 -7.27 -0.51
N CYS A 118 10.68 -5.95 -0.72
CA CYS A 118 9.64 -5.02 -0.28
C CYS A 118 9.75 -3.67 -1.00
N PHE A 119 8.80 -2.76 -0.72
CA PHE A 119 8.67 -1.40 -1.23
C PHE A 119 8.09 -1.28 -2.64
N GLU A 120 7.84 -2.37 -3.34
CA GLU A 120 7.15 -2.37 -4.64
C GLU A 120 5.74 -1.77 -4.52
N ASP A 121 5.07 -2.01 -3.40
CA ASP A 121 3.76 -1.43 -3.10
C ASP A 121 3.84 0.06 -2.75
N VAL A 122 4.89 0.48 -2.04
CA VAL A 122 5.15 1.89 -1.74
C VAL A 122 5.37 2.69 -3.02
N GLU A 123 6.23 2.18 -3.92
CA GLU A 123 6.47 2.81 -5.23
C GLU A 123 5.18 2.86 -6.05
N LEU A 124 4.43 1.76 -6.15
CA LEU A 124 3.17 1.70 -6.88
C LEU A 124 2.15 2.73 -6.37
N ASN A 125 1.98 2.84 -5.06
CA ASN A 125 1.09 3.84 -4.47
C ASN A 125 1.51 5.28 -4.85
N CYS A 126 2.81 5.56 -4.84
CA CYS A 126 3.36 6.83 -5.30
C CYS A 126 3.10 7.05 -6.80
N GLN A 127 3.25 6.02 -7.64
CA GLN A 127 2.94 6.11 -9.07
C GLN A 127 1.48 6.47 -9.31
N PHE A 128 0.54 5.89 -8.56
CA PHE A 128 -0.86 6.31 -8.62
C PHE A 128 -1.04 7.80 -8.27
N LEU A 129 -0.44 8.27 -7.18
CA LEU A 129 -0.52 9.68 -6.78
C LEU A 129 0.07 10.63 -7.83
N ILE A 130 1.22 10.31 -8.38
CA ILE A 130 1.91 11.11 -9.41
C ILE A 130 1.03 11.23 -10.66
N ASN A 131 0.32 10.17 -11.02
CA ASN A 131 -0.59 10.13 -12.17
C ASN A 131 -2.00 10.69 -11.87
N GLY A 132 -2.18 11.34 -10.73
CA GLY A 132 -3.41 12.07 -10.39
C GLY A 132 -4.54 11.20 -9.84
N PHE A 133 -4.24 9.98 -9.43
CA PHE A 133 -5.16 9.13 -8.68
C PHE A 133 -5.14 9.47 -7.18
N THR A 134 -6.11 8.95 -6.46
CA THR A 134 -6.21 9.04 -5.00
C THR A 134 -6.27 7.63 -4.42
N ASN A 135 -5.42 7.35 -3.44
CA ASN A 135 -5.46 6.08 -2.71
C ASN A 135 -6.39 6.19 -1.51
N TYR A 136 -7.13 5.14 -1.24
CA TYR A 136 -8.12 5.08 -0.17
C TYR A 136 -7.85 3.90 0.77
N TYR A 137 -8.05 4.14 2.03
CA TYR A 137 -8.15 3.12 3.05
C TYR A 137 -9.61 2.96 3.45
N ASP A 138 -10.08 1.72 3.52
CA ASP A 138 -11.40 1.38 4.03
C ASP A 138 -11.27 0.70 5.39
N GLY A 139 -11.63 1.44 6.45
CA GLY A 139 -11.50 0.97 7.82
C GLY A 139 -12.59 0.00 8.26
N GLU A 140 -13.68 -0.13 7.49
CA GLU A 140 -14.72 -1.12 7.73
C GLU A 140 -14.33 -2.51 7.22
N SER A 141 -13.46 -2.57 6.22
CA SER A 141 -12.83 -3.81 5.74
C SER A 141 -11.72 -4.25 6.67
N VAL A 142 -11.82 -5.47 7.20
CA VAL A 142 -10.91 -5.99 8.24
C VAL A 142 -10.36 -7.35 7.87
N ALA A 143 -9.06 -7.51 8.05
CA ALA A 143 -8.39 -8.80 7.94
C ALA A 143 -7.26 -8.93 8.96
N TYR A 144 -6.85 -10.16 9.24
CA TYR A 144 -5.63 -10.48 9.95
C TYR A 144 -4.55 -10.88 8.94
N HIS A 145 -3.34 -10.39 9.14
CA HIS A 145 -2.19 -10.76 8.34
C HIS A 145 -1.10 -11.30 9.25
N LYS A 146 -0.80 -12.57 9.06
CA LYS A 146 0.25 -13.27 9.82
C LYS A 146 1.60 -12.90 9.22
N VAL A 147 2.23 -11.86 9.75
CA VAL A 147 3.60 -11.53 9.33
C VAL A 147 4.50 -12.73 9.63
N SER A 148 5.06 -13.30 8.58
CA SER A 148 5.97 -14.42 8.70
C SER A 148 7.08 -14.11 9.72
N TYR A 149 7.21 -14.95 10.72
CA TYR A 149 8.24 -14.90 11.78
C TYR A 149 9.67 -14.86 11.21
N THR A 150 9.82 -15.22 9.94
CA THR A 150 11.06 -15.26 9.17
C THR A 150 11.68 -13.87 8.93
N ARG A 151 10.89 -12.80 8.90
CA ARG A 151 11.39 -11.46 8.52
C ARG A 151 12.25 -10.81 9.61
N ASN A 152 11.93 -11.03 10.89
CA ASN A 152 12.56 -10.29 11.99
C ASN A 152 13.93 -10.82 12.43
N ASN A 153 14.33 -12.02 12.01
CA ASN A 153 15.55 -12.69 12.46
C ASN A 153 16.53 -13.07 11.34
N ASP A 154 16.24 -12.70 10.09
CA ASP A 154 17.10 -13.02 8.95
C ASP A 154 17.91 -11.79 8.52
N SER A 155 19.21 -11.81 8.87
CA SER A 155 20.15 -10.72 8.50
C SER A 155 20.27 -10.55 6.98
N MET A 156 20.09 -11.61 6.21
CA MET A 156 20.11 -11.56 4.74
C MET A 156 18.89 -10.82 4.20
N MET A 157 17.73 -11.03 4.84
CA MET A 157 16.50 -10.33 4.48
C MET A 157 16.62 -8.82 4.74
N GLN A 158 17.17 -8.44 5.90
CA GLN A 158 17.41 -7.02 6.23
C GLN A 158 18.37 -6.35 5.23
N GLN A 159 19.41 -7.07 4.79
CA GLN A 159 20.32 -6.55 3.75
C GLN A 159 19.62 -6.34 2.42
N LYS A 160 18.74 -7.25 2.01
CA LYS A 160 17.92 -7.10 0.80
C LYS A 160 16.94 -5.94 0.90
N GLU A 161 16.27 -5.78 2.04
CA GLU A 161 15.39 -4.62 2.31
C GLU A 161 16.16 -3.30 2.21
N GLN A 162 17.34 -3.22 2.81
CA GLN A 162 18.19 -2.03 2.72
C GLN A 162 18.69 -1.77 1.30
N PHE A 163 18.98 -2.84 0.54
CA PHE A 163 19.35 -2.73 -0.87
C PHE A 163 18.18 -2.19 -1.70
N ASP A 164 16.98 -2.77 -1.57
CA ASP A 164 15.78 -2.33 -2.28
C ASP A 164 15.47 -0.86 -1.97
N TYR A 165 15.54 -0.48 -0.68
CA TYR A 165 15.33 0.90 -0.24
C TYR A 165 16.30 1.88 -0.91
N ASN A 166 17.62 1.61 -0.83
CA ASN A 166 18.62 2.54 -1.32
C ASN A 166 18.74 2.56 -2.84
N SER A 167 18.56 1.40 -3.49
CA SER A 167 18.81 1.26 -4.93
C SER A 167 17.61 1.65 -5.78
N PHE A 168 16.40 1.52 -5.25
CA PHE A 168 15.19 1.74 -6.04
C PHE A 168 14.28 2.79 -5.42
N LEU A 169 13.83 2.62 -4.17
CA LEU A 169 12.84 3.51 -3.58
C LEU A 169 13.36 4.94 -3.42
N VAL A 170 14.53 5.13 -2.80
CA VAL A 170 15.10 6.47 -2.57
C VAL A 170 15.34 7.23 -3.87
N PRO A 171 15.97 6.65 -4.91
CA PRO A 171 16.12 7.31 -6.21
C PRO A 171 14.78 7.67 -6.86
N PHE A 172 13.79 6.76 -6.82
CA PHE A 172 12.45 7.02 -7.34
C PHE A 172 11.77 8.21 -6.64
N ILE A 173 11.79 8.22 -5.30
CA ILE A 173 11.22 9.31 -4.51
C ILE A 173 11.90 10.64 -4.81
N ASN A 174 13.24 10.67 -4.83
CA ASN A 174 14.00 11.89 -5.11
C ASN A 174 13.70 12.48 -6.49
N GLN A 175 13.55 11.63 -7.51
CA GLN A 175 13.18 12.06 -8.87
C GLN A 175 11.76 12.63 -8.94
N ASN A 176 10.87 12.22 -8.05
CA ASN A 176 9.46 12.58 -8.08
C ASN A 176 9.03 13.46 -6.90
N LEU A 177 9.96 13.92 -6.08
CA LEU A 177 9.68 14.58 -4.81
C LEU A 177 8.74 15.80 -4.97
N ASP A 178 8.95 16.63 -5.99
CA ASP A 178 8.12 17.82 -6.21
C ASP A 178 6.68 17.48 -6.59
N LYS A 179 6.48 16.37 -7.33
CA LYS A 179 5.14 15.87 -7.65
C LYS A 179 4.45 15.27 -6.43
N LEU A 180 5.22 14.65 -5.55
CA LEU A 180 4.71 13.99 -4.33
C LEU A 180 4.43 15.00 -3.22
N LYS A 181 5.28 16.00 -2.99
CA LYS A 181 5.09 17.03 -1.94
C LYS A 181 3.73 17.69 -1.97
N ASN A 182 3.18 17.95 -3.15
CA ASN A 182 1.87 18.57 -3.31
C ASN A 182 0.69 17.62 -3.07
N LYS A 183 0.95 16.33 -2.89
CA LYS A 183 -0.06 15.28 -2.71
C LYS A 183 0.00 14.63 -1.34
N ILE A 184 1.11 14.81 -0.66
CA ILE A 184 1.35 14.34 0.69
C ILE A 184 0.83 15.40 1.65
N HIS A 185 -0.43 15.31 2.04
CA HIS A 185 -0.89 16.04 3.21
C HIS A 185 -0.31 15.33 4.44
N VAL A 186 0.78 15.88 4.97
CA VAL A 186 1.23 15.55 6.31
C VAL A 186 0.20 16.15 7.26
N GLU A 187 -0.74 15.36 7.76
CA GLU A 187 -1.51 15.78 8.90
C GLU A 187 -0.53 15.94 10.08
N PRO A 188 -0.46 17.12 10.69
CA PRO A 188 0.35 17.29 11.90
C PRO A 188 -0.20 16.35 12.98
N LYS A 189 0.73 15.64 13.66
CA LYS A 189 0.41 14.87 14.86
C LYS A 189 -0.14 15.78 15.95
#